data_04b76bfb2fda2731ad03fdab26f65371
#
_entry.id   04b76bfb2fda2731ad03fdab26f65371
#
_cell.length_a   1.000
_cell.length_b   1.000
_cell.length_c   1.000
_cell.angle_alpha   90.00
_cell.angle_beta   90.00
_cell.angle_gamma   90.00
#
_symmetry.space_group_name_H-M   'P 1'
#
loop_
_entity.id
_entity.type
_entity.pdbx_description
1 polymer ?
#
loop_
_entity_poly.entity_id
_entity_poly.type
_entity_poly.pdbx_seq_one_letter_code
_entity_poly.pdbx_strand_id
1 'polypeptide(L)'
;MQNIRNFSIIAHIDHGKSTLADRMLEFTNTVEKRKMKDQVLDQMELERERGITIKMQPVRMRYAHSNGPGPEEEYTLNLIDTPGHIDFSYEVSRALKAVEGAILLVDATQGVQAQTLTTLAMARELGLKIIPALNKIDSPLARVDEIKAEVVETLGCLPEDVLEVSGKTGSGVEELLEEVIKKIPAPKRELENEKDFRGLIFDFQYSDHKGIIVFVRVFDGEVKKNDKLVFSQAKEKFICLEAGIFSPEAVPKATLSAGEIGYIVTGIKKPGIASVGDTVLFANSNTQTLGGYMKPSPVVWASVYPESQDDFADLARALDKLQLTDSSFSYEEEASGLLGRGFRIGFLGTLHMEIFVERLHREFSVEVIVTTPSIMYDIKSKNGKTQRIYSPSLFPDFGDIESIQEPWVDIEVITPNDYMSPIMQLLFEHEAEQGDSDVFGDGRIKMHAQLPLRELMRGFFDKLKSVSAGYASVSYKIGEMRHADVARLDILVAEEIVPAFTKVVSKKRLEEEAQSSVEKLYKVLPRQMFVAKIQAQALGRIISSKTLSALKKDVTGHLYGGDITRKMKLREKQKKGKKKMKERGKVNIPQDIFLKMMKS
;
A
#
# COMPACT_ATOMS: atom_id res chain seq x y z
N MET A 1 -28.15 -21.44 3.74
CA MET A 1 -27.68 -20.33 2.88
C MET A 1 -28.62 -19.12 2.91
N GLN A 2 -29.94 -19.29 3.00
CA GLN A 2 -30.89 -18.15 2.94
C GLN A 2 -30.64 -17.08 4.02
N ASN A 3 -30.14 -17.47 5.20
CA ASN A 3 -29.86 -16.58 6.32
C ASN A 3 -28.38 -16.15 6.40
N ILE A 4 -27.63 -16.24 5.30
CA ILE A 4 -26.25 -15.75 5.23
C ILE A 4 -26.23 -14.45 4.43
N ARG A 5 -25.48 -13.45 4.92
CA ARG A 5 -25.18 -12.21 4.19
C ARG A 5 -23.68 -11.97 4.25
N ASN A 6 -23.06 -11.90 3.08
CA ASN A 6 -21.64 -11.57 2.97
C ASN A 6 -21.52 -10.16 2.40
N PHE A 7 -20.79 -9.31 3.09
CA PHE A 7 -20.63 -7.93 2.68
C PHE A 7 -19.29 -7.35 3.12
N SER A 8 -18.94 -6.25 2.52
CA SER A 8 -17.76 -5.45 2.87
C SER A 8 -18.17 -4.00 3.13
N ILE A 9 -17.32 -3.23 3.81
CA ILE A 9 -17.48 -1.78 3.94
C ILE A 9 -16.45 -1.12 3.05
N ILE A 10 -16.91 -0.35 2.07
CA ILE A 10 -16.07 0.48 1.21
C ILE A 10 -16.19 1.94 1.65
N ALA A 11 -15.05 2.58 1.88
CA ALA A 11 -14.98 3.93 2.42
C ALA A 11 -13.68 4.59 2.01
N HIS A 12 -13.65 5.92 1.99
CA HIS A 12 -12.40 6.67 1.97
C HIS A 12 -11.69 6.58 3.32
N ILE A 13 -10.40 6.91 3.35
CA ILE A 13 -9.59 7.00 4.57
C ILE A 13 -10.28 7.99 5.54
N ASP A 14 -10.26 7.69 6.83
CA ASP A 14 -10.84 8.51 7.91
C ASP A 14 -12.37 8.69 7.86
N HIS A 15 -13.11 8.03 6.96
CA HIS A 15 -14.57 8.05 6.96
C HIS A 15 -15.21 7.22 8.11
N GLY A 16 -14.39 6.56 8.94
CA GLY A 16 -14.82 5.85 10.14
C GLY A 16 -15.25 4.41 9.91
N LYS A 17 -14.69 3.74 8.89
CA LYS A 17 -14.94 2.33 8.55
C LYS A 17 -14.71 1.39 9.74
N SER A 18 -13.50 1.39 10.34
CA SER A 18 -13.14 0.51 11.46
C SER A 18 -13.98 0.80 12.71
N THR A 19 -14.31 2.07 12.95
CA THR A 19 -15.20 2.48 14.05
C THR A 19 -16.63 1.95 13.86
N LEU A 20 -17.14 1.97 12.62
CA LEU A 20 -18.47 1.40 12.31
C LEU A 20 -18.44 -0.12 12.47
N ALA A 21 -17.39 -0.79 11.99
CA ALA A 21 -17.21 -2.23 12.16
C ALA A 21 -17.19 -2.62 13.65
N ASP A 22 -16.48 -1.87 14.51
CA ASP A 22 -16.48 -2.07 15.95
C ASP A 22 -17.90 -1.96 16.55
N ARG A 23 -18.71 -0.99 16.12
CA ARG A 23 -20.10 -0.88 16.57
C ARG A 23 -20.97 -2.05 16.14
N MET A 24 -20.78 -2.55 14.90
CA MET A 24 -21.47 -3.77 14.46
C MET A 24 -21.10 -4.97 15.32
N LEU A 25 -19.81 -5.14 15.65
CA LEU A 25 -19.35 -6.23 16.53
C LEU A 25 -19.91 -6.12 17.95
N GLU A 26 -20.01 -4.91 18.48
CA GLU A 26 -20.59 -4.65 19.79
C GLU A 26 -22.12 -4.92 19.78
N PHE A 27 -22.82 -4.42 18.76
CA PHE A 27 -24.28 -4.55 18.64
C PHE A 27 -24.71 -6.01 18.48
N THR A 28 -23.97 -6.78 17.71
CA THR A 28 -24.20 -8.22 17.51
C THR A 28 -23.65 -9.09 18.65
N ASN A 29 -23.09 -8.51 19.73
CA ASN A 29 -22.43 -9.22 20.81
C ASN A 29 -21.36 -10.24 20.35
N THR A 30 -20.77 -10.02 19.19
CA THR A 30 -19.69 -10.87 18.66
C THR A 30 -18.43 -10.72 19.52
N VAL A 31 -18.19 -9.52 20.07
CA VAL A 31 -17.17 -9.24 21.06
C VAL A 31 -17.83 -8.74 22.33
N GLU A 32 -17.48 -9.33 23.48
CA GLU A 32 -17.98 -8.89 24.78
C GLU A 32 -17.58 -7.44 25.03
N LYS A 33 -18.51 -6.60 25.52
CA LYS A 33 -18.25 -5.17 25.83
C LYS A 33 -16.97 -4.93 26.64
N ARG A 34 -16.63 -5.86 27.56
CA ARG A 34 -15.43 -5.77 28.41
C ARG A 34 -14.12 -6.00 27.64
N LYS A 35 -14.18 -6.66 26.49
CA LYS A 35 -13.04 -6.99 25.62
C LYS A 35 -12.93 -6.07 24.42
N MET A 36 -13.92 -5.19 24.23
CA MET A 36 -13.89 -4.20 23.15
C MET A 36 -12.70 -3.27 23.35
N LYS A 37 -11.95 -3.09 22.28
CA LYS A 37 -10.86 -2.13 22.11
C LYS A 37 -11.19 -1.31 20.87
N ASP A 38 -10.59 -0.16 20.72
CA ASP A 38 -10.70 0.59 19.48
C ASP A 38 -10.02 -0.20 18.36
N GLN A 39 -10.69 -0.26 17.21
CA GLN A 39 -10.19 -0.94 15.99
C GLN A 39 -9.88 -2.43 16.23
N VAL A 40 -10.87 -3.19 16.70
CA VAL A 40 -10.73 -4.63 17.02
C VAL A 40 -10.25 -5.45 15.84
N LEU A 41 -10.66 -5.09 14.62
CA LEU A 41 -10.29 -5.80 13.40
C LEU A 41 -8.89 -5.43 12.89
N ASP A 42 -8.35 -4.28 13.28
CA ASP A 42 -6.98 -3.87 12.95
C ASP A 42 -5.99 -4.61 13.87
N GLN A 43 -5.52 -5.78 13.41
CA GLN A 43 -4.71 -6.69 14.24
C GLN A 43 -3.25 -6.26 14.36
N MET A 44 -2.73 -5.54 13.37
CA MET A 44 -1.35 -5.06 13.38
C MET A 44 -1.23 -3.81 14.25
N GLU A 45 -0.18 -3.71 15.05
CA GLU A 45 0.12 -2.51 15.82
C GLU A 45 0.30 -1.29 14.91
N LEU A 46 0.91 -1.50 13.76
CA LEU A 46 1.14 -0.48 12.74
C LEU A 46 -0.17 0.08 12.14
N GLU A 47 -1.21 -0.74 11.98
CA GLU A 47 -2.55 -0.30 11.55
C GLU A 47 -3.13 0.70 12.53
N ARG A 48 -3.09 0.35 13.82
CA ARG A 48 -3.61 1.20 14.91
C ARG A 48 -2.81 2.49 15.11
N GLU A 49 -1.48 2.44 14.98
CA GLU A 49 -0.62 3.63 15.07
C GLU A 49 -0.87 4.62 13.92
N ARG A 50 -1.08 4.09 12.70
CA ARG A 50 -1.30 4.92 11.50
C ARG A 50 -2.77 5.25 11.26
N GLY A 51 -3.70 4.60 11.97
CA GLY A 51 -5.15 4.78 11.78
C GLY A 51 -5.67 4.27 10.45
N ILE A 52 -4.97 3.31 9.81
CA ILE A 52 -5.34 2.75 8.50
C ILE A 52 -5.37 1.23 8.56
N THR A 53 -6.39 0.63 7.96
CA THR A 53 -6.41 -0.82 7.71
C THR A 53 -5.44 -1.16 6.59
N ILE A 54 -4.50 -2.06 6.83
CA ILE A 54 -3.51 -2.53 5.86
C ILE A 54 -3.94 -3.86 5.28
N LYS A 55 -4.36 -4.78 6.15
CA LYS A 55 -4.76 -6.14 5.77
C LYS A 55 -6.24 -6.38 6.00
N MET A 56 -6.90 -7.01 5.02
CA MET A 56 -8.30 -7.35 5.17
C MET A 56 -8.51 -8.38 6.28
N GLN A 57 -9.61 -8.23 7.04
CA GLN A 57 -9.97 -9.13 8.12
C GLN A 57 -11.43 -9.57 7.99
N PRO A 58 -11.71 -10.87 7.77
CA PRO A 58 -13.06 -11.37 7.80
C PRO A 58 -13.53 -11.58 9.25
N VAL A 59 -14.80 -11.30 9.50
CA VAL A 59 -15.45 -11.59 10.78
C VAL A 59 -16.87 -12.06 10.58
N ARG A 60 -17.27 -13.06 11.35
CA ARG A 60 -18.65 -13.57 11.40
C ARG A 60 -19.36 -13.03 12.60
N MET A 61 -20.51 -12.44 12.37
CA MET A 61 -21.45 -11.97 13.36
C MET A 61 -22.73 -12.80 13.31
N ARG A 62 -23.44 -12.91 14.41
CA ARG A 62 -24.80 -13.49 14.48
C ARG A 62 -25.76 -12.40 14.86
N TYR A 63 -26.86 -12.31 14.15
CA TYR A 63 -27.89 -11.31 14.39
C TYR A 63 -29.26 -11.94 14.38
N ALA A 64 -30.00 -11.73 15.47
CA ALA A 64 -31.39 -12.16 15.58
C ALA A 64 -32.29 -11.09 14.98
N HIS A 65 -32.99 -11.39 13.89
CA HIS A 65 -33.90 -10.47 13.21
C HIS A 65 -35.36 -10.91 13.42
N SER A 66 -36.20 -9.97 13.80
CA SER A 66 -37.65 -10.20 13.97
C SER A 66 -38.42 -9.62 12.79
N ASN A 67 -39.03 -10.46 11.99
CA ASN A 67 -39.91 -10.06 10.88
C ASN A 67 -41.36 -9.79 11.32
N GLY A 68 -41.63 -9.53 12.61
CA GLY A 68 -42.97 -9.33 13.17
C GLY A 68 -43.28 -10.24 14.35
N PRO A 69 -44.53 -10.62 14.64
CA PRO A 69 -44.92 -11.39 15.83
C PRO A 69 -44.53 -12.87 15.79
N GLY A 70 -43.60 -13.29 14.91
CA GLY A 70 -43.05 -14.64 14.80
C GLY A 70 -41.79 -14.85 15.64
N PRO A 71 -41.23 -16.10 15.65
CA PRO A 71 -39.92 -16.31 16.26
C PRO A 71 -38.83 -15.55 15.51
N GLU A 72 -37.85 -15.03 16.27
CA GLU A 72 -36.66 -14.40 15.70
C GLU A 72 -35.90 -15.37 14.79
N GLU A 73 -35.51 -14.90 13.61
CA GLU A 73 -34.67 -15.66 12.68
C GLU A 73 -33.21 -15.28 12.89
N GLU A 74 -32.35 -16.26 13.13
CA GLU A 74 -30.90 -16.01 13.28
C GLU A 74 -30.25 -15.87 11.90
N TYR A 75 -29.61 -14.72 11.65
CA TYR A 75 -28.81 -14.46 10.46
C TYR A 75 -27.32 -14.55 10.77
N THR A 76 -26.57 -15.09 9.82
CA THR A 76 -25.12 -15.09 9.80
C THR A 76 -24.66 -13.94 8.90
N LEU A 77 -24.02 -12.95 9.49
CA LEU A 77 -23.48 -11.79 8.81
C LEU A 77 -21.95 -11.95 8.73
N ASN A 78 -21.40 -12.10 7.55
CA ASN A 78 -19.96 -12.16 7.33
C ASN A 78 -19.51 -10.82 6.74
N LEU A 79 -18.76 -10.06 7.53
CA LEU A 79 -18.12 -8.82 7.12
C LEU A 79 -16.67 -9.13 6.72
N ILE A 80 -16.22 -8.60 5.57
CA ILE A 80 -14.80 -8.50 5.23
C ILE A 80 -14.43 -7.03 5.36
N ASP A 81 -13.63 -6.71 6.37
CA ASP A 81 -13.06 -5.37 6.53
C ASP A 81 -11.93 -5.15 5.53
N THR A 82 -11.95 -4.02 4.81
CA THR A 82 -11.05 -3.74 3.69
C THR A 82 -10.20 -2.50 3.94
N PRO A 83 -8.98 -2.43 3.39
CA PRO A 83 -8.22 -1.18 3.38
C PRO A 83 -8.97 -0.05 2.66
N GLY A 84 -8.77 1.19 3.12
CA GLY A 84 -9.35 2.38 2.48
C GLY A 84 -8.38 3.13 1.56
N HIS A 85 -7.09 2.78 1.55
CA HIS A 85 -6.06 3.50 0.80
C HIS A 85 -5.91 2.97 -0.63
N ILE A 86 -5.62 3.85 -1.58
CA ILE A 86 -5.52 3.51 -3.01
C ILE A 86 -4.42 2.48 -3.32
N ASP A 87 -3.30 2.51 -2.58
CA ASP A 87 -2.21 1.54 -2.73
C ASP A 87 -2.67 0.09 -2.45
N PHE A 88 -3.78 -0.07 -1.71
CA PHE A 88 -4.37 -1.37 -1.37
C PHE A 88 -5.64 -1.67 -2.17
N SER A 89 -5.85 -1.03 -3.31
CA SER A 89 -7.01 -1.29 -4.19
C SER A 89 -7.11 -2.75 -4.64
N TYR A 90 -5.99 -3.45 -4.71
CA TYR A 90 -5.94 -4.88 -4.99
C TYR A 90 -6.59 -5.70 -3.88
N GLU A 91 -6.32 -5.38 -2.61
CA GLU A 91 -6.96 -6.01 -1.44
C GLU A 91 -8.47 -5.78 -1.47
N VAL A 92 -8.90 -4.54 -1.76
CA VAL A 92 -10.32 -4.21 -1.89
C VAL A 92 -10.99 -5.05 -2.98
N SER A 93 -10.37 -5.16 -4.16
CA SER A 93 -10.94 -5.95 -5.27
C SER A 93 -11.12 -7.43 -4.92
N ARG A 94 -10.21 -7.98 -4.09
CA ARG A 94 -10.28 -9.37 -3.61
C ARG A 94 -11.46 -9.58 -2.65
N ALA A 95 -11.61 -8.68 -1.69
CA ALA A 95 -12.71 -8.71 -0.73
C ALA A 95 -14.06 -8.61 -1.44
N LEU A 96 -14.20 -7.67 -2.39
CA LEU A 96 -15.44 -7.47 -3.13
C LEU A 96 -15.87 -8.68 -3.96
N LYS A 97 -14.94 -9.48 -4.50
CA LYS A 97 -15.27 -10.73 -5.19
C LYS A 97 -15.76 -11.86 -4.27
N ALA A 98 -15.49 -11.74 -2.97
CA ALA A 98 -15.88 -12.75 -1.99
C ALA A 98 -17.26 -12.49 -1.33
N VAL A 99 -17.92 -11.38 -1.70
CA VAL A 99 -19.18 -10.94 -1.07
C VAL A 99 -20.29 -10.67 -2.09
N GLU A 100 -21.53 -10.57 -1.63
CA GLU A 100 -22.70 -10.26 -2.44
C GLU A 100 -23.14 -8.80 -2.36
N GLY A 101 -22.62 -8.04 -1.40
CA GLY A 101 -22.94 -6.62 -1.26
C GLY A 101 -21.87 -5.81 -0.56
N ALA A 102 -22.02 -4.49 -0.61
CA ALA A 102 -21.13 -3.57 0.06
C ALA A 102 -21.89 -2.39 0.68
N ILE A 103 -21.45 -1.97 1.86
CA ILE A 103 -21.87 -0.71 2.47
C ILE A 103 -20.95 0.38 1.93
N LEU A 104 -21.51 1.36 1.24
CA LEU A 104 -20.80 2.58 0.83
C LEU A 104 -20.88 3.59 1.95
N LEU A 105 -19.79 3.76 2.69
CA LEU A 105 -19.73 4.66 3.84
C LEU A 105 -19.13 6.01 3.44
N VAL A 106 -19.92 7.07 3.62
CA VAL A 106 -19.51 8.45 3.33
C VAL A 106 -19.55 9.27 4.61
N ASP A 107 -18.51 10.06 4.85
CA ASP A 107 -18.43 10.98 5.98
C ASP A 107 -19.31 12.22 5.72
N ALA A 108 -20.28 12.50 6.60
CA ALA A 108 -21.20 13.65 6.49
C ALA A 108 -20.47 15.01 6.62
N THR A 109 -19.20 15.04 7.00
CA THR A 109 -18.40 16.27 7.07
C THR A 109 -17.57 16.53 5.82
N GLN A 110 -17.23 15.45 5.05
CA GLN A 110 -16.32 15.53 3.90
C GLN A 110 -16.99 15.24 2.55
N GLY A 111 -18.07 14.44 2.55
CA GLY A 111 -18.79 14.03 1.34
C GLY A 111 -18.10 12.92 0.54
N VAL A 112 -18.58 12.70 -0.68
CA VAL A 112 -18.03 11.67 -1.58
C VAL A 112 -16.63 12.06 -2.05
N GLN A 113 -15.70 11.13 -2.00
CA GLN A 113 -14.30 11.32 -2.34
C GLN A 113 -13.91 10.51 -3.59
N ALA A 114 -12.82 10.90 -4.29
CA ALA A 114 -12.40 10.24 -5.52
C ALA A 114 -12.15 8.71 -5.33
N GLN A 115 -11.57 8.31 -4.20
CA GLN A 115 -11.37 6.91 -3.86
C GLN A 115 -12.70 6.16 -3.66
N THR A 116 -13.71 6.84 -3.12
CA THR A 116 -15.07 6.29 -2.98
C THR A 116 -15.65 5.94 -4.34
N LEU A 117 -15.48 6.81 -5.33
CA LEU A 117 -15.95 6.56 -6.71
C LEU A 117 -15.23 5.38 -7.36
N THR A 118 -13.91 5.27 -7.17
CA THR A 118 -13.13 4.16 -7.72
C THR A 118 -13.58 2.82 -7.14
N THR A 119 -13.74 2.73 -5.82
CA THR A 119 -14.19 1.49 -5.17
C THR A 119 -15.65 1.17 -5.48
N LEU A 120 -16.50 2.19 -5.63
CA LEU A 120 -17.89 2.05 -6.08
C LEU A 120 -17.95 1.49 -7.51
N ALA A 121 -17.10 1.98 -8.43
CA ALA A 121 -17.04 1.45 -9.79
C ALA A 121 -16.67 -0.04 -9.79
N MET A 122 -15.66 -0.46 -9.02
CA MET A 122 -15.30 -1.87 -8.86
C MET A 122 -16.46 -2.72 -8.33
N ALA A 123 -17.20 -2.21 -7.33
CA ALA A 123 -18.35 -2.92 -6.76
C ALA A 123 -19.49 -3.07 -7.77
N ARG A 124 -19.72 -2.03 -8.61
CA ARG A 124 -20.73 -2.06 -9.70
C ARG A 124 -20.35 -3.04 -10.81
N GLU A 125 -19.08 -3.07 -11.22
CA GLU A 125 -18.58 -4.04 -12.22
C GLU A 125 -18.78 -5.49 -11.77
N LEU A 126 -18.69 -5.75 -10.47
CA LEU A 126 -18.95 -7.06 -9.87
C LEU A 126 -20.44 -7.33 -9.63
N GLY A 127 -21.32 -6.39 -9.93
CA GLY A 127 -22.77 -6.53 -9.73
C GLY A 127 -23.21 -6.58 -8.27
N LEU A 128 -22.41 -6.04 -7.34
CA LEU A 128 -22.70 -6.05 -5.92
C LEU A 128 -23.89 -5.13 -5.58
N LYS A 129 -24.68 -5.55 -4.60
CA LYS A 129 -25.72 -4.68 -4.03
C LYS A 129 -25.06 -3.64 -3.11
N ILE A 130 -25.29 -2.36 -3.39
CA ILE A 130 -24.74 -1.25 -2.61
C ILE A 130 -25.76 -0.70 -1.65
N ILE A 131 -25.37 -0.51 -0.39
CA ILE A 131 -26.15 0.15 0.66
C ILE A 131 -25.40 1.44 1.03
N PRO A 132 -25.94 2.62 0.69
CA PRO A 132 -25.32 3.88 1.07
C PRO A 132 -25.59 4.21 2.55
N ALA A 133 -24.54 4.67 3.25
CA ALA A 133 -24.62 5.12 4.62
C ALA A 133 -23.79 6.38 4.85
N LEU A 134 -24.39 7.39 5.47
CA LEU A 134 -23.72 8.61 5.93
C LEU A 134 -23.25 8.41 7.36
N ASN A 135 -21.97 8.54 7.59
CA ASN A 135 -21.36 8.41 8.91
C ASN A 135 -21.04 9.79 9.51
N LYS A 136 -20.77 9.78 10.82
CA LYS A 136 -20.42 10.96 11.63
C LYS A 136 -21.53 12.01 11.69
N ILE A 137 -22.79 11.59 11.63
CA ILE A 137 -23.95 12.49 11.77
C ILE A 137 -23.99 13.20 13.14
N ASP A 138 -23.27 12.67 14.14
CA ASP A 138 -23.08 13.27 15.47
C ASP A 138 -22.10 14.45 15.48
N SER A 139 -21.38 14.68 14.40
CA SER A 139 -20.42 15.79 14.31
C SER A 139 -21.14 17.14 14.17
N PRO A 140 -20.71 18.18 14.90
CA PRO A 140 -21.25 19.52 14.71
C PRO A 140 -20.93 20.13 13.33
N LEU A 141 -20.00 19.52 12.58
CA LEU A 141 -19.62 19.90 11.23
C LEU A 141 -20.34 19.08 10.15
N ALA A 142 -21.26 18.17 10.53
CA ALA A 142 -21.98 17.33 9.59
C ALA A 142 -22.95 18.18 8.74
N ARG A 143 -22.92 17.95 7.42
CA ARG A 143 -23.80 18.57 6.41
C ARG A 143 -24.69 17.49 5.82
N VAL A 144 -25.55 16.90 6.68
CA VAL A 144 -26.30 15.68 6.37
C VAL A 144 -27.13 15.82 5.09
N ASP A 145 -27.96 16.85 4.98
CA ASP A 145 -28.88 17.04 3.83
C ASP A 145 -28.09 17.23 2.52
N GLU A 146 -27.04 18.06 2.55
CA GLU A 146 -26.18 18.35 1.40
C GLU A 146 -25.46 17.09 0.91
N ILE A 147 -24.80 16.37 1.82
CA ILE A 147 -24.03 15.17 1.46
C ILE A 147 -24.96 14.00 1.08
N LYS A 148 -26.14 13.95 1.67
CA LYS A 148 -27.18 12.99 1.28
C LYS A 148 -27.61 13.19 -0.18
N ALA A 149 -27.83 14.45 -0.60
CA ALA A 149 -28.13 14.77 -1.99
C ALA A 149 -26.99 14.35 -2.95
N GLU A 150 -25.74 14.57 -2.56
CA GLU A 150 -24.57 14.16 -3.31
C GLU A 150 -24.48 12.64 -3.49
N VAL A 151 -24.74 11.87 -2.43
CA VAL A 151 -24.76 10.39 -2.48
C VAL A 151 -25.89 9.90 -3.37
N VAL A 152 -27.07 10.52 -3.29
CA VAL A 152 -28.24 10.23 -4.15
C VAL A 152 -27.88 10.44 -5.62
N GLU A 153 -27.26 11.56 -5.98
CA GLU A 153 -26.81 11.86 -7.34
C GLU A 153 -25.78 10.83 -7.83
N THR A 154 -24.77 10.52 -6.98
CA THR A 154 -23.69 9.56 -7.31
C THR A 154 -24.20 8.15 -7.56
N LEU A 155 -25.19 7.71 -6.78
CA LEU A 155 -25.71 6.34 -6.86
C LEU A 155 -26.93 6.21 -7.78
N GLY A 156 -27.68 7.29 -8.01
CA GLY A 156 -28.96 7.27 -8.69
C GLY A 156 -30.04 6.56 -7.85
N CYS A 157 -29.99 6.68 -6.52
CA CYS A 157 -30.91 6.07 -5.56
C CYS A 157 -31.91 7.09 -5.02
N LEU A 158 -32.87 6.63 -4.20
CA LEU A 158 -33.80 7.54 -3.52
C LEU A 158 -33.17 8.10 -2.23
N PRO A 159 -33.55 9.31 -1.78
CA PRO A 159 -33.05 9.88 -0.51
C PRO A 159 -33.29 8.98 0.71
N GLU A 160 -34.42 8.25 0.73
CA GLU A 160 -34.78 7.29 1.78
C GLU A 160 -33.90 6.03 1.81
N ASP A 161 -33.20 5.72 0.73
CA ASP A 161 -32.25 4.61 0.69
C ASP A 161 -30.94 4.91 1.41
N VAL A 162 -30.61 6.19 1.63
CA VAL A 162 -29.38 6.64 2.28
C VAL A 162 -29.56 6.63 3.80
N LEU A 163 -28.90 5.70 4.46
CA LEU A 163 -28.97 5.55 5.91
C LEU A 163 -28.05 6.55 6.62
N GLU A 164 -28.49 7.01 7.78
CA GLU A 164 -27.78 7.96 8.62
C GLU A 164 -27.25 7.23 9.85
N VAL A 165 -25.92 7.17 10.00
CA VAL A 165 -25.27 6.41 11.08
C VAL A 165 -24.20 7.22 11.82
N SER A 166 -23.89 6.81 13.03
CA SER A 166 -22.73 7.27 13.77
C SER A 166 -21.97 6.08 14.33
N GLY A 167 -20.80 5.79 13.77
CA GLY A 167 -19.90 4.78 14.32
C GLY A 167 -19.43 5.13 15.74
N LYS A 168 -19.41 6.41 16.11
CA LYS A 168 -19.01 6.87 17.44
C LYS A 168 -20.08 6.62 18.49
N THR A 169 -21.33 6.94 18.21
CA THR A 169 -22.45 6.84 19.18
C THR A 169 -23.22 5.53 19.07
N GLY A 170 -23.15 4.86 17.92
CA GLY A 170 -23.94 3.68 17.61
C GLY A 170 -25.32 3.97 17.01
N SER A 171 -25.70 5.24 16.82
CA SER A 171 -26.95 5.62 16.20
C SER A 171 -27.06 5.10 14.77
N GLY A 172 -28.22 4.57 14.37
CA GLY A 172 -28.50 4.06 13.02
C GLY A 172 -27.83 2.73 12.66
N VAL A 173 -27.07 2.12 13.56
CA VAL A 173 -26.34 0.86 13.29
C VAL A 173 -27.28 -0.33 13.22
N GLU A 174 -28.33 -0.35 14.04
CA GLU A 174 -29.35 -1.40 14.02
C GLU A 174 -30.09 -1.39 12.68
N GLU A 175 -30.57 -0.23 12.27
CA GLU A 175 -31.26 -0.01 11.00
C GLU A 175 -30.36 -0.39 9.82
N LEU A 176 -29.06 -0.10 9.88
CA LEU A 176 -28.10 -0.51 8.87
C LEU A 176 -27.96 -2.04 8.78
N LEU A 177 -27.90 -2.74 9.92
CA LEU A 177 -27.85 -4.22 9.93
C LEU A 177 -29.13 -4.83 9.38
N GLU A 178 -30.27 -4.25 9.66
CA GLU A 178 -31.55 -4.70 9.07
C GLU A 178 -31.60 -4.49 7.56
N GLU A 179 -31.09 -3.35 7.06
CA GLU A 179 -31.02 -3.11 5.61
C GLU A 179 -30.01 -4.05 4.92
N VAL A 180 -28.93 -4.43 5.58
CA VAL A 180 -28.02 -5.48 5.11
C VAL A 180 -28.76 -6.80 4.91
N ILE A 181 -29.60 -7.19 5.86
CA ILE A 181 -30.40 -8.43 5.77
C ILE A 181 -31.42 -8.34 4.64
N LYS A 182 -32.09 -7.21 4.48
CA LYS A 182 -33.17 -7.00 3.48
C LYS A 182 -32.64 -6.87 2.06
N LYS A 183 -31.57 -6.07 1.86
CA LYS A 183 -31.11 -5.65 0.53
C LYS A 183 -29.99 -6.53 -0.05
N ILE A 184 -29.10 -7.07 0.77
CA ILE A 184 -28.02 -7.93 0.28
C ILE A 184 -28.59 -9.33 0.02
N PRO A 185 -28.42 -9.89 -1.18
CA PRO A 185 -28.93 -11.21 -1.50
C PRO A 185 -28.20 -12.30 -0.72
N ALA A 186 -28.90 -13.39 -0.44
CA ALA A 186 -28.27 -14.60 0.06
C ALA A 186 -27.30 -15.17 -1.00
N PRO A 187 -26.18 -15.78 -0.57
CA PRO A 187 -25.25 -16.43 -1.49
C PRO A 187 -25.95 -17.51 -2.30
N LYS A 188 -25.57 -17.64 -3.58
CA LYS A 188 -26.13 -18.64 -4.49
C LYS A 188 -25.08 -19.71 -4.77
N ARG A 189 -25.53 -20.95 -4.91
CA ARG A 189 -24.72 -22.03 -5.48
C ARG A 189 -24.73 -21.90 -7.00
N GLU A 190 -23.60 -22.23 -7.61
CA GLU A 190 -23.48 -22.27 -9.07
C GLU A 190 -23.53 -23.67 -9.65
N LEU A 191 -23.14 -24.70 -8.84
CA LEU A 191 -23.15 -26.09 -9.27
C LEU A 191 -24.41 -26.83 -8.81
N GLU A 192 -24.97 -27.63 -9.71
CA GLU A 192 -26.10 -28.50 -9.41
C GLU A 192 -25.70 -29.68 -8.49
N ASN A 193 -24.46 -30.18 -8.64
CA ASN A 193 -23.95 -31.27 -7.85
C ASN A 193 -23.48 -30.82 -6.47
N GLU A 194 -24.25 -31.13 -5.44
CA GLU A 194 -23.96 -30.76 -4.05
C GLU A 194 -22.68 -31.37 -3.46
N LYS A 195 -22.13 -32.43 -4.12
CA LYS A 195 -20.91 -33.10 -3.65
C LYS A 195 -19.63 -32.42 -4.10
N ASP A 196 -19.69 -31.50 -5.07
CA ASP A 196 -18.53 -30.82 -5.57
C ASP A 196 -18.24 -29.57 -4.70
N PHE A 197 -16.99 -29.46 -4.26
CA PHE A 197 -16.53 -28.33 -3.45
C PHE A 197 -15.75 -27.36 -4.30
N ARG A 198 -16.07 -26.05 -4.17
CA ARG A 198 -15.31 -24.93 -4.72
C ARG A 198 -15.16 -23.84 -3.67
N GLY A 199 -13.93 -23.56 -3.30
CA GLY A 199 -13.57 -22.46 -2.41
C GLY A 199 -12.66 -21.46 -3.12
N LEU A 200 -13.05 -20.17 -3.18
CA LEU A 200 -12.21 -19.09 -3.70
C LEU A 200 -11.29 -18.57 -2.60
N ILE A 201 -9.99 -18.58 -2.84
CA ILE A 201 -9.01 -17.97 -1.93
C ILE A 201 -9.01 -16.46 -2.15
N PHE A 202 -9.42 -15.69 -1.15
CA PHE A 202 -9.38 -14.24 -1.22
C PHE A 202 -8.23 -13.63 -0.42
N ASP A 203 -7.69 -14.36 0.58
CA ASP A 203 -6.47 -13.99 1.30
C ASP A 203 -5.82 -15.22 1.93
N PHE A 204 -4.66 -15.08 2.54
CA PHE A 204 -4.01 -16.12 3.33
C PHE A 204 -3.07 -15.54 4.38
N GLN A 205 -2.72 -16.34 5.37
CA GLN A 205 -1.70 -16.05 6.36
C GLN A 205 -0.81 -17.26 6.59
N TYR A 206 0.33 -17.04 7.20
CA TYR A 206 1.28 -18.09 7.52
C TYR A 206 1.44 -18.25 9.04
N SER A 207 1.57 -19.47 9.49
CA SER A 207 1.91 -19.84 10.86
C SER A 207 2.99 -20.91 10.85
N ASP A 208 4.06 -20.73 11.63
CA ASP A 208 5.15 -21.71 11.73
C ASP A 208 4.66 -23.11 12.16
N HIS A 209 3.57 -23.16 12.93
CA HIS A 209 2.96 -24.42 13.41
C HIS A 209 1.92 -25.00 12.44
N LYS A 210 1.07 -24.17 11.86
CA LYS A 210 -0.06 -24.58 11.02
C LYS A 210 0.27 -24.54 9.51
N GLY A 211 1.40 -23.94 9.11
CA GLY A 211 1.71 -23.66 7.72
C GLY A 211 0.83 -22.55 7.13
N ILE A 212 0.55 -22.62 5.84
CA ILE A 212 -0.32 -21.68 5.13
C ILE A 212 -1.78 -21.94 5.56
N ILE A 213 -2.46 -20.89 5.99
CA ILE A 213 -3.88 -20.83 6.32
C ILE A 213 -4.54 -19.98 5.24
N VAL A 214 -5.34 -20.58 4.37
CA VAL A 214 -6.04 -19.86 3.30
C VAL A 214 -7.40 -19.40 3.79
N PHE A 215 -7.75 -18.14 3.46
CA PHE A 215 -9.07 -17.57 3.72
C PHE A 215 -9.93 -17.82 2.48
N VAL A 216 -11.03 -18.48 2.69
CA VAL A 216 -11.86 -18.97 1.59
C VAL A 216 -13.31 -18.52 1.69
N ARG A 217 -13.86 -18.16 0.54
CA ARG A 217 -15.29 -18.07 0.31
C ARG A 217 -15.74 -19.37 -0.33
N VAL A 218 -16.60 -20.14 0.34
CA VAL A 218 -17.14 -21.37 -0.21
C VAL A 218 -18.31 -21.05 -1.13
N PHE A 219 -18.15 -21.32 -2.42
CA PHE A 219 -19.22 -21.16 -3.41
C PHE A 219 -20.12 -22.38 -3.45
N ASP A 220 -19.53 -23.55 -3.49
CA ASP A 220 -20.27 -24.82 -3.63
C ASP A 220 -19.75 -25.89 -2.67
N GLY A 221 -20.63 -26.80 -2.30
CA GLY A 221 -20.30 -27.97 -1.47
C GLY A 221 -19.96 -27.63 -0.02
N GLU A 222 -19.19 -28.50 0.58
CA GLU A 222 -18.69 -28.35 1.96
C GLU A 222 -17.31 -28.96 2.11
N VAL A 223 -16.52 -28.47 3.05
CA VAL A 223 -15.20 -28.99 3.40
C VAL A 223 -15.12 -29.30 4.88
N LYS A 224 -14.46 -30.42 5.20
CA LYS A 224 -14.25 -30.93 6.57
C LYS A 224 -12.79 -31.24 6.80
N LYS A 225 -12.42 -31.35 8.06
CA LYS A 225 -11.10 -31.87 8.46
C LYS A 225 -10.85 -33.24 7.81
N ASN A 226 -9.62 -33.47 7.34
CA ASN A 226 -9.10 -34.64 6.63
C ASN A 226 -9.56 -34.78 5.16
N ASP A 227 -10.31 -33.85 4.61
CA ASP A 227 -10.60 -33.83 3.19
C ASP A 227 -9.32 -33.62 2.37
N LYS A 228 -9.22 -34.36 1.24
CA LYS A 228 -8.11 -34.24 0.30
C LYS A 228 -8.42 -33.15 -0.72
N LEU A 229 -7.66 -32.08 -0.68
CA LEU A 229 -7.87 -30.90 -1.47
C LEU A 229 -6.71 -30.64 -2.44
N VAL A 230 -6.92 -29.76 -3.40
CA VAL A 230 -5.92 -29.34 -4.39
C VAL A 230 -6.08 -27.85 -4.69
N PHE A 231 -4.98 -27.12 -4.80
CA PHE A 231 -4.93 -25.81 -5.39
C PHE A 231 -4.99 -25.93 -6.91
N SER A 232 -5.97 -25.31 -7.52
CA SER A 232 -6.28 -25.50 -8.93
C SER A 232 -5.16 -25.01 -9.87
N GLN A 233 -4.50 -23.87 -9.55
CA GLN A 233 -3.40 -23.31 -10.34
C GLN A 233 -2.07 -24.03 -10.05
N ALA A 234 -1.71 -24.14 -8.76
CA ALA A 234 -0.44 -24.75 -8.35
C ALA A 234 -0.44 -26.27 -8.53
N LYS A 235 -1.61 -26.91 -8.70
CA LYS A 235 -1.77 -28.39 -8.76
C LYS A 235 -1.22 -29.13 -7.52
N GLU A 236 -0.93 -28.40 -6.44
CA GLU A 236 -0.43 -28.96 -5.19
C GLU A 236 -1.59 -29.54 -4.39
N LYS A 237 -1.45 -30.83 -3.99
CA LYS A 237 -2.44 -31.54 -3.19
C LYS A 237 -2.10 -31.45 -1.71
N PHE A 238 -3.12 -31.25 -0.88
CA PHE A 238 -2.98 -31.19 0.56
C PHE A 238 -4.16 -31.80 1.28
N ILE A 239 -4.04 -31.97 2.60
CA ILE A 239 -5.11 -32.43 3.46
C ILE A 239 -5.58 -31.24 4.31
N CYS A 240 -6.89 -31.04 4.40
CA CYS A 240 -7.47 -30.07 5.31
C CYS A 240 -7.19 -30.49 6.76
N LEU A 241 -6.24 -29.81 7.42
CA LEU A 241 -5.90 -30.10 8.82
C LEU A 241 -6.95 -29.55 9.78
N GLU A 242 -7.53 -28.41 9.45
CA GLU A 242 -8.56 -27.71 10.21
C GLU A 242 -9.34 -26.81 9.25
N ALA A 243 -10.65 -26.73 9.43
CA ALA A 243 -11.49 -25.70 8.83
C ALA A 243 -12.18 -24.90 9.93
N GLY A 244 -12.49 -23.63 9.68
CA GLY A 244 -13.12 -22.80 10.69
C GLY A 244 -13.55 -21.43 10.17
N ILE A 245 -13.96 -20.58 11.10
CA ILE A 245 -14.49 -19.24 10.87
C ILE A 245 -13.73 -18.23 11.71
N PHE A 246 -13.94 -16.95 11.46
CA PHE A 246 -13.40 -15.86 12.25
C PHE A 246 -14.51 -15.17 13.06
N SER A 247 -14.32 -15.03 14.41
CA SER A 247 -15.30 -14.41 15.31
C SER A 247 -14.65 -13.70 16.51
N PRO A 248 -13.95 -12.58 16.37
CA PRO A 248 -13.02 -12.20 15.30
C PRO A 248 -11.81 -13.13 15.18
N GLU A 249 -11.44 -13.84 16.25
CA GLU A 249 -10.34 -14.83 16.20
C GLU A 249 -10.76 -16.09 15.44
N ALA A 250 -9.76 -16.86 15.00
CA ALA A 250 -9.99 -18.12 14.31
C ALA A 250 -10.63 -19.16 15.24
N VAL A 251 -11.83 -19.60 14.91
CA VAL A 251 -12.60 -20.62 15.66
C VAL A 251 -12.80 -21.86 14.78
N PRO A 252 -12.29 -23.04 15.19
CA PRO A 252 -12.49 -24.27 14.45
C PRO A 252 -13.97 -24.64 14.33
N LYS A 253 -14.35 -25.12 13.16
CA LYS A 253 -15.71 -25.59 12.85
C LYS A 253 -15.63 -26.96 12.19
N ALA A 254 -16.57 -27.86 12.51
CA ALA A 254 -16.58 -29.21 11.95
C ALA A 254 -16.70 -29.23 10.43
N THR A 255 -17.51 -28.34 9.89
CA THR A 255 -17.80 -28.26 8.44
C THR A 255 -17.90 -26.78 8.05
N LEU A 256 -17.25 -26.39 6.95
CA LEU A 256 -17.45 -25.10 6.30
C LEU A 256 -18.23 -25.34 5.02
N SER A 257 -19.42 -24.75 4.92
CA SER A 257 -20.42 -25.05 3.89
C SER A 257 -20.59 -23.94 2.87
N ALA A 258 -21.22 -24.26 1.74
CA ALA A 258 -21.53 -23.28 0.70
C ALA A 258 -22.19 -22.01 1.26
N GLY A 259 -21.76 -20.86 0.80
CA GLY A 259 -22.19 -19.56 1.26
C GLY A 259 -21.35 -18.99 2.40
N GLU A 260 -20.56 -19.77 3.09
CA GLU A 260 -19.78 -19.31 4.23
C GLU A 260 -18.42 -18.74 3.85
N ILE A 261 -17.94 -17.80 4.67
CA ILE A 261 -16.57 -17.29 4.68
C ILE A 261 -15.86 -17.89 5.88
N GLY A 262 -14.64 -18.38 5.66
CA GLY A 262 -13.84 -18.99 6.72
C GLY A 262 -12.42 -19.28 6.29
N TYR A 263 -11.76 -20.20 6.97
CA TYR A 263 -10.37 -20.58 6.69
C TYR A 263 -10.17 -22.09 6.58
N ILE A 264 -9.10 -22.46 5.88
CA ILE A 264 -8.61 -23.84 5.78
C ILE A 264 -7.12 -23.86 6.11
N VAL A 265 -6.72 -24.70 7.06
CA VAL A 265 -5.32 -24.94 7.41
C VAL A 265 -4.76 -26.03 6.51
N THR A 266 -3.73 -25.70 5.74
CA THR A 266 -3.18 -26.60 4.70
C THR A 266 -2.01 -27.46 5.18
N GLY A 267 -1.25 -26.99 6.20
CA GLY A 267 0.00 -27.61 6.63
C GLY A 267 1.20 -27.39 5.70
N ILE A 268 1.00 -26.71 4.57
CA ILE A 268 2.06 -26.41 3.60
C ILE A 268 2.96 -25.31 4.14
N LYS A 269 4.28 -25.50 4.09
CA LYS A 269 5.28 -24.53 4.59
C LYS A 269 6.11 -23.87 3.48
N LYS A 270 5.86 -24.24 2.22
CA LYS A 270 6.61 -23.69 1.07
C LYS A 270 5.96 -22.40 0.60
N PRO A 271 6.73 -21.31 0.39
CA PRO A 271 6.23 -20.07 -0.17
C PRO A 271 5.78 -20.23 -1.64
N GLY A 272 4.88 -19.36 -2.09
CA GLY A 272 4.47 -19.26 -3.50
C GLY A 272 3.53 -20.37 -4.01
N ILE A 273 3.07 -21.30 -3.16
CA ILE A 273 2.13 -22.35 -3.55
C ILE A 273 0.69 -21.85 -3.50
N ALA A 274 0.29 -21.22 -2.39
CA ALA A 274 -1.02 -20.59 -2.31
C ALA A 274 -0.98 -19.24 -3.04
N SER A 275 -1.94 -19.04 -3.91
CA SER A 275 -2.13 -17.77 -4.62
C SER A 275 -3.53 -17.23 -4.36
N VAL A 276 -3.63 -15.94 -4.11
CA VAL A 276 -4.92 -15.27 -4.05
C VAL A 276 -5.62 -15.39 -5.40
N GLY A 277 -6.93 -15.70 -5.38
CA GLY A 277 -7.72 -15.94 -6.57
C GLY A 277 -7.64 -17.37 -7.11
N ASP A 278 -6.83 -18.23 -6.49
CA ASP A 278 -6.88 -19.64 -6.82
C ASP A 278 -8.16 -20.30 -6.25
N THR A 279 -8.56 -21.38 -6.87
CA THR A 279 -9.71 -22.19 -6.44
C THR A 279 -9.22 -23.42 -5.71
N VAL A 280 -9.74 -23.66 -4.52
CA VAL A 280 -9.56 -24.92 -3.79
C VAL A 280 -10.67 -25.89 -4.20
N LEU A 281 -10.26 -27.06 -4.63
CA LEU A 281 -11.14 -28.15 -5.09
C LEU A 281 -10.84 -29.44 -4.31
N PHE A 282 -11.74 -30.42 -4.38
CA PHE A 282 -11.37 -31.79 -4.00
C PHE A 282 -10.31 -32.37 -4.94
N ALA A 283 -9.35 -33.10 -4.39
CA ALA A 283 -8.17 -33.58 -5.13
C ALA A 283 -8.47 -34.45 -6.36
N ASN A 284 -9.67 -35.04 -6.42
CA ASN A 284 -10.12 -35.90 -7.52
C ASN A 284 -11.30 -35.29 -8.29
N SER A 285 -11.60 -34.01 -8.11
CA SER A 285 -12.66 -33.30 -8.83
C SER A 285 -12.14 -32.76 -10.18
N ASN A 286 -12.99 -32.85 -11.20
CA ASN A 286 -12.79 -32.20 -12.50
C ASN A 286 -13.65 -30.93 -12.63
N THR A 287 -14.10 -30.37 -11.53
CA THR A 287 -14.98 -29.21 -11.48
C THR A 287 -14.28 -27.97 -12.05
N GLN A 288 -15.01 -27.14 -12.78
CA GLN A 288 -14.50 -25.89 -13.34
C GLN A 288 -14.06 -24.93 -12.24
N THR A 289 -12.90 -24.32 -12.45
CA THR A 289 -12.35 -23.32 -11.54
C THR A 289 -13.14 -22.03 -11.57
N LEU A 290 -13.15 -21.32 -10.45
CA LEU A 290 -13.69 -19.96 -10.37
C LEU A 290 -12.77 -18.99 -11.13
N GLY A 291 -13.35 -17.91 -11.68
CA GLY A 291 -12.56 -16.85 -12.31
C GLY A 291 -11.57 -16.23 -11.30
N GLY A 292 -10.30 -16.26 -11.66
CA GLY A 292 -9.23 -15.74 -10.80
C GLY A 292 -9.16 -14.21 -10.72
N TYR A 293 -8.25 -13.71 -9.88
CA TYR A 293 -7.89 -12.31 -9.83
C TYR A 293 -6.75 -12.03 -10.82
N MET A 294 -6.68 -10.81 -11.32
CA MET A 294 -5.46 -10.34 -11.97
C MET A 294 -4.35 -10.27 -10.92
N LYS A 295 -3.15 -10.74 -11.27
CA LYS A 295 -2.00 -10.56 -10.39
C LYS A 295 -1.70 -9.06 -10.24
N PRO A 296 -1.39 -8.58 -9.03
CA PRO A 296 -1.02 -7.19 -8.85
C PRO A 296 0.27 -6.93 -9.65
N SER A 297 0.29 -5.82 -10.36
CA SER A 297 1.51 -5.37 -11.05
C SER A 297 2.17 -4.30 -10.20
N PRO A 298 3.43 -4.47 -9.80
CA PRO A 298 4.16 -3.45 -9.08
C PRO A 298 4.25 -2.15 -9.87
N VAL A 299 4.09 -1.05 -9.16
CA VAL A 299 4.10 0.32 -9.70
C VAL A 299 5.38 1.05 -9.31
N VAL A 300 5.87 0.78 -8.11
CA VAL A 300 7.05 1.38 -7.51
C VAL A 300 8.09 0.31 -7.25
N TRP A 301 9.34 0.62 -7.55
CA TRP A 301 10.46 -0.28 -7.36
C TRP A 301 11.50 0.38 -6.47
N ALA A 302 12.04 -0.38 -5.51
CA ALA A 302 13.18 0.03 -4.71
C ALA A 302 14.10 -1.16 -4.48
N SER A 303 15.40 -0.90 -4.38
CA SER A 303 16.36 -1.94 -3.98
C SER A 303 16.58 -1.85 -2.48
N VAL A 304 16.58 -3.00 -1.82
CA VAL A 304 16.70 -3.14 -0.38
C VAL A 304 17.95 -3.96 -0.08
N TYR A 305 18.86 -3.37 0.67
CA TYR A 305 20.13 -3.98 1.06
C TYR A 305 20.20 -4.11 2.58
N PRO A 306 20.78 -5.17 3.13
CA PRO A 306 21.04 -5.24 4.56
C PRO A 306 22.10 -4.20 4.96
N GLU A 307 22.06 -3.70 6.19
CA GLU A 307 23.09 -2.78 6.69
C GLU A 307 24.47 -3.44 6.72
N SER A 308 24.54 -4.69 7.18
CA SER A 308 25.71 -5.57 7.08
C SER A 308 25.46 -6.68 6.08
N GLN A 309 26.46 -7.00 5.25
CA GLN A 309 26.37 -8.15 4.34
C GLN A 309 26.26 -9.50 5.07
N ASP A 310 26.63 -9.56 6.33
CA ASP A 310 26.43 -10.74 7.18
C ASP A 310 24.93 -11.04 7.41
N ASP A 311 24.08 -10.00 7.38
CA ASP A 311 22.64 -10.10 7.58
C ASP A 311 21.87 -10.42 6.28
N PHE A 312 22.56 -10.62 5.14
CA PHE A 312 21.90 -10.91 3.86
C PHE A 312 21.00 -12.16 3.93
N ALA A 313 21.46 -13.22 4.62
CA ALA A 313 20.67 -14.44 4.78
C ALA A 313 19.42 -14.22 5.67
N ASP A 314 19.48 -13.30 6.63
CA ASP A 314 18.35 -12.95 7.49
C ASP A 314 17.35 -12.13 6.72
N LEU A 315 17.80 -11.17 5.90
CA LEU A 315 16.94 -10.41 4.98
C LEU A 315 16.24 -11.36 4.00
N ALA A 316 16.94 -12.30 3.37
CA ALA A 316 16.34 -13.27 2.45
C ALA A 316 15.23 -14.08 3.14
N ARG A 317 15.49 -14.59 4.36
CA ARG A 317 14.48 -15.31 5.16
C ARG A 317 13.29 -14.46 5.56
N ALA A 318 13.53 -13.19 5.88
CA ALA A 318 12.47 -12.25 6.20
C ALA A 318 11.57 -11.99 4.98
N LEU A 319 12.15 -11.81 3.78
CA LEU A 319 11.42 -11.65 2.52
C LEU A 319 10.56 -12.87 2.19
N ASP A 320 11.13 -14.08 2.31
CA ASP A 320 10.39 -15.33 2.12
C ASP A 320 9.17 -15.41 3.06
N LYS A 321 9.35 -15.06 4.33
CA LYS A 321 8.27 -15.07 5.33
C LYS A 321 7.22 -13.99 5.05
N LEU A 322 7.65 -12.77 4.69
CA LEU A 322 6.73 -11.70 4.32
C LEU A 322 5.89 -12.07 3.10
N GLN A 323 6.48 -12.72 2.09
CA GLN A 323 5.77 -13.19 0.90
C GLN A 323 4.69 -14.25 1.23
N LEU A 324 4.86 -14.99 2.35
CA LEU A 324 3.84 -15.90 2.87
C LEU A 324 2.64 -15.20 3.53
N THR A 325 2.73 -13.90 3.78
CA THR A 325 1.65 -13.10 4.41
C THR A 325 1.16 -11.98 3.52
N ASP A 326 1.95 -11.61 2.51
CA ASP A 326 1.66 -10.54 1.56
C ASP A 326 2.11 -10.98 0.16
N SER A 327 1.15 -11.28 -0.70
CA SER A 327 1.41 -11.70 -2.09
C SER A 327 1.50 -10.52 -3.07
N SER A 328 1.40 -9.29 -2.59
CA SER A 328 1.29 -8.11 -3.43
C SER A 328 2.63 -7.56 -3.89
N PHE A 329 3.73 -7.91 -3.22
CA PHE A 329 5.07 -7.54 -3.65
C PHE A 329 5.79 -8.68 -4.40
N SER A 330 6.74 -8.30 -5.23
CA SER A 330 7.65 -9.22 -5.92
C SER A 330 9.10 -8.80 -5.64
N TYR A 331 10.02 -9.75 -5.58
CA TYR A 331 11.42 -9.43 -5.37
C TYR A 331 12.36 -10.32 -6.20
N GLU A 332 13.52 -9.78 -6.53
CA GLU A 332 14.59 -10.44 -7.24
C GLU A 332 15.93 -10.07 -6.60
N GLU A 333 16.86 -11.02 -6.52
CA GLU A 333 18.18 -10.73 -6.00
C GLU A 333 18.92 -9.74 -6.91
N GLU A 334 19.56 -8.76 -6.30
CA GLU A 334 20.33 -7.71 -6.97
C GLU A 334 21.69 -7.53 -6.27
N ALA A 335 22.72 -7.18 -7.04
CA ALA A 335 24.03 -6.86 -6.51
C ALA A 335 24.45 -5.45 -6.89
N SER A 336 24.90 -4.68 -5.91
CA SER A 336 25.51 -3.36 -6.09
C SER A 336 26.98 -3.39 -5.73
N GLY A 337 27.83 -2.79 -6.55
CA GLY A 337 29.28 -2.75 -6.29
C GLY A 337 29.66 -2.06 -4.96
N LEU A 338 28.81 -1.14 -4.47
CA LEU A 338 29.06 -0.41 -3.23
C LEU A 338 28.29 -1.01 -2.04
N LEU A 339 27.02 -1.40 -2.25
CA LEU A 339 26.13 -1.89 -1.18
C LEU A 339 26.13 -3.41 -1.03
N GLY A 340 26.81 -4.13 -1.93
CA GLY A 340 26.86 -5.59 -1.90
C GLY A 340 25.61 -6.25 -2.46
N ARG A 341 25.24 -7.42 -1.90
CA ARG A 341 24.04 -8.17 -2.29
C ARG A 341 22.81 -7.62 -1.57
N GLY A 342 21.69 -7.56 -2.29
CA GLY A 342 20.40 -7.13 -1.79
C GLY A 342 19.28 -7.64 -2.68
N PHE A 343 18.13 -7.02 -2.61
CA PHE A 343 16.95 -7.41 -3.38
C PHE A 343 16.30 -6.18 -4.00
N ARG A 344 15.96 -6.28 -5.28
CA ARG A 344 15.07 -5.34 -5.94
C ARG A 344 13.64 -5.79 -5.70
N ILE A 345 12.81 -4.90 -5.14
CA ILE A 345 11.45 -5.18 -4.71
C ILE A 345 10.48 -4.27 -5.45
N GLY A 346 9.40 -4.85 -5.95
CA GLY A 346 8.30 -4.12 -6.57
C GLY A 346 7.11 -4.01 -5.62
N PHE A 347 6.59 -2.81 -5.44
CA PHE A 347 5.50 -2.45 -4.52
C PHE A 347 4.30 -1.87 -5.28
N LEU A 348 3.11 -1.93 -4.68
CA LEU A 348 1.89 -1.35 -5.22
C LEU A 348 1.86 0.19 -5.14
N GLY A 349 2.62 0.78 -4.21
CA GLY A 349 2.74 2.21 -4.01
C GLY A 349 3.78 2.56 -2.95
N THR A 350 3.95 3.85 -2.67
CA THR A 350 4.92 4.32 -1.67
C THR A 350 4.54 3.96 -0.25
N LEU A 351 3.26 4.06 0.10
CA LEU A 351 2.77 3.67 1.42
C LEU A 351 2.99 2.17 1.67
N HIS A 352 2.73 1.34 0.66
CA HIS A 352 3.03 -0.10 0.74
C HIS A 352 4.52 -0.36 1.00
N MET A 353 5.42 0.35 0.30
CA MET A 353 6.87 0.26 0.53
C MET A 353 7.26 0.67 1.96
N GLU A 354 6.71 1.79 2.47
CA GLU A 354 7.00 2.25 3.83
C GLU A 354 6.56 1.24 4.90
N ILE A 355 5.36 0.70 4.76
CA ILE A 355 4.82 -0.34 5.64
C ILE A 355 5.69 -1.59 5.59
N PHE A 356 6.12 -2.00 4.40
CA PHE A 356 6.98 -3.15 4.20
C PHE A 356 8.33 -2.99 4.94
N VAL A 357 8.97 -1.85 4.82
CA VAL A 357 10.24 -1.55 5.52
C VAL A 357 10.06 -1.56 7.04
N GLU A 358 8.97 -0.97 7.53
CA GLU A 358 8.63 -0.96 8.95
C GLU A 358 8.38 -2.37 9.49
N ARG A 359 7.73 -3.22 8.70
CA ARG A 359 7.51 -4.64 9.04
C ARG A 359 8.83 -5.42 9.10
N LEU A 360 9.76 -5.20 8.16
CA LEU A 360 11.10 -5.81 8.21
C LEU A 360 11.80 -5.49 9.52
N HIS A 361 11.73 -4.23 9.94
CA HIS A 361 12.32 -3.77 11.20
C HIS A 361 11.64 -4.40 12.42
N ARG A 362 10.30 -4.28 12.54
CA ARG A 362 9.55 -4.69 13.74
C ARG A 362 9.38 -6.20 13.88
N GLU A 363 9.04 -6.90 12.78
CA GLU A 363 8.71 -8.33 12.83
C GLU A 363 9.97 -9.22 12.78
N PHE A 364 11.03 -8.74 12.10
CA PHE A 364 12.23 -9.55 11.82
C PHE A 364 13.51 -8.97 12.42
N SER A 365 13.48 -7.75 12.97
CA SER A 365 14.66 -7.04 13.48
C SER A 365 15.78 -6.90 12.43
N VAL A 366 15.41 -6.74 11.16
CA VAL A 366 16.34 -6.56 10.05
C VAL A 366 16.43 -5.09 9.70
N GLU A 367 17.62 -4.52 9.84
CA GLU A 367 17.92 -3.15 9.43
C GLU A 367 18.33 -3.12 7.96
N VAL A 368 17.70 -2.22 7.21
CA VAL A 368 17.87 -2.17 5.75
C VAL A 368 18.20 -0.78 5.23
N ILE A 369 18.99 -0.75 4.16
CA ILE A 369 19.22 0.43 3.33
C ILE A 369 18.29 0.31 2.13
N VAL A 370 17.41 1.29 1.97
CA VAL A 370 16.47 1.34 0.85
C VAL A 370 16.93 2.42 -0.13
N THR A 371 16.91 2.09 -1.43
CA THR A 371 17.20 3.08 -2.48
C THR A 371 16.02 4.01 -2.71
N THR A 372 16.28 5.17 -3.34
CA THR A 372 15.21 6.05 -3.78
C THR A 372 14.21 5.29 -4.65
N PRO A 373 12.90 5.37 -4.35
CA PRO A 373 11.88 4.71 -5.15
C PRO A 373 11.93 5.16 -6.61
N SER A 374 11.71 4.23 -7.51
CA SER A 374 11.71 4.46 -8.96
C SER A 374 10.50 3.79 -9.60
N ILE A 375 10.19 4.24 -10.80
CA ILE A 375 9.22 3.59 -11.69
C ILE A 375 9.97 2.77 -12.74
N MET A 376 9.24 1.96 -13.51
CA MET A 376 9.84 1.28 -14.65
C MET A 376 10.03 2.23 -15.83
N TYR A 377 11.10 2.02 -16.59
CA TYR A 377 11.39 2.72 -17.85
C TYR A 377 11.67 1.71 -18.95
N ASP A 378 11.13 1.92 -20.14
CA ASP A 378 11.52 1.20 -21.34
C ASP A 378 12.52 2.06 -22.13
N ILE A 379 13.76 1.60 -22.22
CA ILE A 379 14.87 2.34 -22.84
C ILE A 379 15.26 1.64 -24.13
N LYS A 380 15.25 2.38 -25.23
CA LYS A 380 15.80 1.97 -26.52
C LYS A 380 17.18 2.58 -26.66
N SER A 381 18.19 1.73 -26.78
CA SER A 381 19.57 2.14 -27.00
C SER A 381 19.83 2.34 -28.50
N LYS A 382 20.83 3.16 -28.86
CA LYS A 382 21.24 3.41 -30.26
C LYS A 382 21.65 2.17 -31.05
N ASN A 383 22.02 1.10 -30.36
CA ASN A 383 22.28 -0.21 -30.98
C ASN A 383 21.01 -1.01 -31.31
N GLY A 384 19.82 -0.41 -31.14
CA GLY A 384 18.51 -1.01 -31.43
C GLY A 384 17.97 -1.93 -30.33
N LYS A 385 18.72 -2.17 -29.25
CA LYS A 385 18.26 -3.02 -28.14
C LYS A 385 17.29 -2.23 -27.25
N THR A 386 16.11 -2.78 -27.00
CA THR A 386 15.17 -2.27 -26.00
C THR A 386 15.30 -3.07 -24.71
N GLN A 387 15.40 -2.39 -23.59
CA GLN A 387 15.46 -3.01 -22.28
C GLN A 387 14.56 -2.28 -21.28
N ARG A 388 13.94 -3.04 -20.40
CA ARG A 388 13.14 -2.51 -19.29
C ARG A 388 14.00 -2.36 -18.05
N ILE A 389 13.98 -1.17 -17.45
CA ILE A 389 14.82 -0.81 -16.31
C ILE A 389 13.92 -0.39 -15.16
N TYR A 390 14.19 -0.92 -13.97
CA TYR A 390 13.48 -0.67 -12.73
C TYR A 390 14.33 0.08 -11.69
N SER A 391 15.63 0.04 -11.82
CA SER A 391 16.58 0.69 -10.91
C SER A 391 17.31 1.85 -11.61
N PRO A 392 17.32 3.06 -11.03
CA PRO A 392 18.04 4.20 -11.61
C PRO A 392 19.53 3.95 -11.83
N SER A 393 20.17 3.13 -11.00
CA SER A 393 21.59 2.78 -11.12
C SER A 393 21.93 1.97 -12.39
N LEU A 394 20.92 1.30 -12.97
CA LEU A 394 21.07 0.50 -14.21
C LEU A 394 20.80 1.31 -15.48
N PHE A 395 20.48 2.61 -15.37
CA PHE A 395 20.28 3.46 -16.53
C PHE A 395 21.57 3.55 -17.35
N PRO A 396 21.49 3.33 -18.70
CA PRO A 396 22.64 3.48 -19.58
C PRO A 396 23.21 4.91 -19.56
N ASP A 397 24.40 5.08 -20.03
CA ASP A 397 24.96 6.41 -20.22
C ASP A 397 24.17 7.18 -21.27
N PHE A 398 23.99 8.47 -21.04
CA PHE A 398 23.15 9.34 -21.89
C PHE A 398 23.51 9.27 -23.37
N GLY A 399 24.80 9.09 -23.70
CA GLY A 399 25.28 8.95 -25.07
C GLY A 399 24.76 7.72 -25.83
N ASP A 400 24.36 6.68 -25.14
CA ASP A 400 23.93 5.39 -25.70
C ASP A 400 22.40 5.28 -25.85
N ILE A 401 21.65 6.25 -25.34
CA ILE A 401 20.19 6.24 -25.35
C ILE A 401 19.67 6.85 -26.66
N GLU A 402 18.72 6.17 -27.31
CA GLU A 402 17.94 6.67 -28.45
C GLU A 402 16.61 7.28 -27.96
N SER A 403 15.85 6.54 -27.16
CA SER A 403 14.58 7.02 -26.58
C SER A 403 14.28 6.35 -25.24
N ILE A 404 13.51 7.05 -24.41
CA ILE A 404 13.03 6.58 -23.11
C ILE A 404 11.51 6.68 -23.11
N GLN A 405 10.84 5.67 -22.57
CA GLN A 405 9.40 5.68 -22.30
C GLN A 405 9.15 5.43 -20.81
N GLU A 406 8.12 6.08 -20.29
CA GLU A 406 7.67 5.93 -18.90
C GLU A 406 6.15 5.77 -18.83
N PRO A 407 5.62 5.10 -17.80
CA PRO A 407 4.18 4.97 -17.60
C PRO A 407 3.57 6.31 -17.20
N TRP A 408 2.44 6.64 -17.83
CA TRP A 408 1.59 7.75 -17.45
C TRP A 408 0.42 7.26 -16.63
N VAL A 409 -0.22 8.14 -15.90
CA VAL A 409 -1.41 7.85 -15.10
C VAL A 409 -2.53 8.82 -15.45
N ASP A 410 -3.74 8.29 -15.53
CA ASP A 410 -4.96 9.07 -15.56
C ASP A 410 -5.37 9.37 -14.13
N ILE A 411 -5.53 10.62 -13.76
CA ILE A 411 -5.97 11.02 -12.42
C ILE A 411 -7.32 11.72 -12.45
N GLU A 412 -8.10 11.48 -11.42
CA GLU A 412 -9.32 12.23 -11.12
C GLU A 412 -9.13 12.93 -9.78
N VAL A 413 -9.28 14.24 -9.75
CA VAL A 413 -9.22 15.06 -8.54
C VAL A 413 -10.59 15.65 -8.26
N ILE A 414 -11.12 15.43 -7.05
CA ILE A 414 -12.36 16.09 -6.58
C ILE A 414 -11.99 17.10 -5.51
N THR A 415 -12.44 18.34 -5.70
CA THR A 415 -12.10 19.46 -4.83
C THR A 415 -13.23 20.50 -4.79
N PRO A 416 -13.41 21.25 -3.67
CA PRO A 416 -14.21 22.46 -3.68
C PRO A 416 -13.65 23.48 -4.69
N ASN A 417 -14.55 24.28 -5.29
CA ASN A 417 -14.20 25.27 -6.32
C ASN A 417 -13.08 26.25 -5.88
N ASP A 418 -13.05 26.61 -4.60
CA ASP A 418 -12.07 27.54 -4.04
C ASP A 418 -10.62 27.09 -4.19
N TYR A 419 -10.39 25.79 -4.28
CA TYR A 419 -9.05 25.21 -4.43
C TYR A 419 -8.68 24.85 -5.87
N MET A 420 -9.55 25.11 -6.84
CA MET A 420 -9.29 24.77 -8.26
C MET A 420 -7.99 25.41 -8.75
N SER A 421 -7.81 26.71 -8.56
CA SER A 421 -6.63 27.43 -9.07
C SER A 421 -5.31 26.92 -8.50
N PRO A 422 -5.11 26.74 -7.17
CA PRO A 422 -3.88 26.18 -6.63
C PRO A 422 -3.65 24.73 -7.06
N ILE A 423 -4.70 23.94 -7.29
CA ILE A 423 -4.56 22.56 -7.80
C ILE A 423 -4.15 22.57 -9.27
N MET A 424 -4.70 23.44 -10.11
CA MET A 424 -4.27 23.59 -11.49
C MET A 424 -2.78 23.97 -11.60
N GLN A 425 -2.32 24.85 -10.71
CA GLN A 425 -0.90 25.20 -10.63
C GLN A 425 -0.05 23.97 -10.22
N LEU A 426 -0.49 23.21 -9.22
CA LEU A 426 0.19 21.98 -8.80
C LEU A 426 0.26 20.95 -9.95
N LEU A 427 -0.82 20.76 -10.70
CA LEU A 427 -0.85 19.90 -11.88
C LEU A 427 0.17 20.32 -12.92
N PHE A 428 0.27 21.61 -13.20
CA PHE A 428 1.26 22.18 -14.11
C PHE A 428 2.70 21.93 -13.63
N GLU A 429 2.99 22.13 -12.34
CA GLU A 429 4.28 21.86 -11.72
C GLU A 429 4.68 20.36 -11.76
N HIS A 430 3.69 19.48 -11.86
CA HIS A 430 3.87 18.04 -11.98
C HIS A 430 3.72 17.53 -13.43
N GLU A 431 3.94 18.40 -14.41
CA GLU A 431 3.94 18.08 -15.85
C GLU A 431 2.64 17.41 -16.33
N ALA A 432 1.52 17.72 -15.67
CA ALA A 432 0.24 17.14 -16.02
C ALA A 432 -0.33 17.77 -17.30
N GLU A 433 -0.90 16.92 -18.15
CA GLU A 433 -1.79 17.30 -19.26
C GLU A 433 -3.22 17.38 -18.70
N GLN A 434 -3.80 18.56 -18.72
CA GLN A 434 -5.14 18.80 -18.19
C GLN A 434 -6.19 18.30 -19.17
N GLY A 435 -7.17 17.58 -18.66
CA GLY A 435 -8.35 17.13 -19.37
C GLY A 435 -9.59 17.96 -19.01
N ASP A 436 -10.76 17.36 -19.15
CA ASP A 436 -12.03 17.98 -18.85
C ASP A 436 -12.23 18.18 -17.35
N SER A 437 -13.07 19.16 -17.00
CA SER A 437 -13.47 19.43 -15.63
C SER A 437 -14.98 19.58 -15.58
N ASP A 438 -15.61 18.79 -14.72
CA ASP A 438 -17.06 18.75 -14.54
C ASP A 438 -17.44 19.26 -13.14
N VAL A 439 -18.60 19.90 -13.04
CA VAL A 439 -19.18 20.24 -11.74
C VAL A 439 -19.71 18.95 -11.11
N PHE A 440 -19.32 18.71 -9.87
CA PHE A 440 -19.66 17.51 -9.12
C PHE A 440 -20.37 17.92 -7.82
N GLY A 441 -21.63 17.52 -7.67
CA GLY A 441 -22.43 17.91 -6.52
C GLY A 441 -22.56 19.44 -6.34
N ASP A 442 -22.85 19.89 -5.13
CA ASP A 442 -23.02 21.31 -4.80
C ASP A 442 -21.67 22.03 -4.64
N GLY A 443 -21.13 22.56 -5.75
CA GLY A 443 -19.96 23.45 -5.75
C GLY A 443 -18.60 22.77 -5.68
N ARG A 444 -18.52 21.46 -5.85
CA ARG A 444 -17.27 20.75 -6.08
C ARG A 444 -16.98 20.55 -7.57
N ILE A 445 -15.72 20.41 -7.88
CA ILE A 445 -15.24 20.20 -9.25
C ILE A 445 -14.51 18.86 -9.30
N LYS A 446 -14.86 18.06 -10.29
CA LYS A 446 -14.15 16.85 -10.69
C LYS A 446 -13.25 17.22 -11.87
N MET A 447 -11.95 17.11 -11.67
CA MET A 447 -10.92 17.44 -12.66
C MET A 447 -10.26 16.16 -13.14
N HIS A 448 -10.17 15.99 -14.45
CA HIS A 448 -9.40 14.92 -15.10
C HIS A 448 -8.06 15.44 -15.58
N ALA A 449 -6.99 14.70 -15.35
CA ALA A 449 -5.68 15.02 -15.88
C ALA A 449 -4.86 13.74 -16.12
N GLN A 450 -3.83 13.85 -16.94
CA GLN A 450 -2.85 12.80 -17.18
C GLN A 450 -1.47 13.33 -16.80
N LEU A 451 -0.68 12.55 -16.07
CA LEU A 451 0.68 12.93 -15.72
C LEU A 451 1.63 11.72 -15.69
N PRO A 452 2.95 11.95 -15.80
CA PRO A 452 3.92 10.87 -15.65
C PRO A 452 3.85 10.26 -14.24
N LEU A 453 3.90 8.94 -14.15
CA LEU A 453 3.84 8.24 -12.85
C LEU A 453 4.94 8.73 -11.88
N ARG A 454 6.16 9.07 -12.39
CA ARG A 454 7.24 9.64 -11.56
C ARG A 454 6.84 10.93 -10.85
N GLU A 455 5.98 11.74 -11.48
CA GLU A 455 5.50 12.99 -10.89
C GLU A 455 4.45 12.77 -9.81
N LEU A 456 3.60 11.75 -9.98
CA LEU A 456 2.68 11.32 -8.92
C LEU A 456 3.46 10.87 -7.68
N MET A 457 4.57 10.13 -7.88
CA MET A 457 5.43 9.62 -6.80
C MET A 457 6.28 10.69 -6.13
N ARG A 458 6.41 11.88 -6.74
CA ARG A 458 7.21 13.01 -6.22
C ARG A 458 6.47 13.85 -5.17
N GLY A 459 5.78 13.20 -4.25
CA GLY A 459 5.05 13.88 -3.17
C GLY A 459 3.82 14.65 -3.65
N PHE A 460 3.21 14.25 -4.77
CA PHE A 460 2.00 14.89 -5.31
C PHE A 460 0.85 14.83 -4.31
N PHE A 461 0.64 13.69 -3.64
CA PHE A 461 -0.44 13.50 -2.66
C PHE A 461 -0.32 14.48 -1.48
N ASP A 462 0.88 14.61 -0.92
CA ASP A 462 1.13 15.52 0.21
C ASP A 462 0.94 16.98 -0.18
N LYS A 463 1.42 17.35 -1.36
CA LYS A 463 1.26 18.69 -1.89
C LYS A 463 -0.21 18.98 -2.20
N LEU A 464 -0.94 18.04 -2.82
CA LEU A 464 -2.38 18.17 -3.09
C LEU A 464 -3.15 18.41 -1.79
N LYS A 465 -2.87 17.59 -0.77
CA LYS A 465 -3.46 17.76 0.57
C LYS A 465 -3.14 19.12 1.17
N SER A 466 -1.90 19.58 1.02
CA SER A 466 -1.46 20.89 1.54
C SER A 466 -2.13 22.05 0.83
N VAL A 467 -2.16 22.09 -0.51
CA VAL A 467 -2.73 23.22 -1.28
C VAL A 467 -4.25 23.28 -1.19
N SER A 468 -4.89 22.17 -0.87
CA SER A 468 -6.36 22.07 -0.71
C SER A 468 -6.81 22.09 0.76
N ALA A 469 -5.90 22.36 1.71
CA ALA A 469 -6.20 22.25 3.15
C ALA A 469 -6.83 20.89 3.55
N GLY A 470 -6.54 19.83 2.81
CA GLY A 470 -7.07 18.48 3.01
C GLY A 470 -8.42 18.20 2.36
N TYR A 471 -9.01 19.17 1.66
CA TYR A 471 -10.34 19.00 1.03
C TYR A 471 -10.31 18.32 -0.34
N ALA A 472 -9.17 18.26 -1.01
CA ALA A 472 -9.06 17.55 -2.29
C ALA A 472 -8.77 16.06 -2.08
N SER A 473 -9.44 15.23 -2.86
CA SER A 473 -9.14 13.82 -2.98
C SER A 473 -8.70 13.48 -4.40
N VAL A 474 -7.90 12.43 -4.54
CA VAL A 474 -7.41 11.98 -5.83
C VAL A 474 -7.50 10.46 -5.96
N SER A 475 -7.87 10.00 -7.13
CA SER A 475 -7.71 8.62 -7.57
C SER A 475 -6.89 8.58 -8.85
N TYR A 476 -6.23 7.46 -9.12
CA TYR A 476 -5.46 7.30 -10.33
C TYR A 476 -5.57 5.89 -10.92
N LYS A 477 -5.34 5.80 -12.22
CA LYS A 477 -5.25 4.55 -12.96
C LYS A 477 -3.99 4.59 -13.82
N ILE A 478 -3.24 3.50 -13.86
CA ILE A 478 -2.06 3.39 -14.73
C ILE A 478 -2.55 3.34 -16.18
N GLY A 479 -2.02 4.24 -16.99
CA GLY A 479 -2.28 4.37 -18.40
C GLY A 479 -1.16 3.78 -19.27
N GLU A 480 -0.93 4.39 -20.42
CA GLU A 480 0.02 3.92 -21.43
C GLU A 480 1.45 4.40 -21.18
N MET A 481 2.40 3.70 -21.81
CA MET A 481 3.80 4.13 -21.87
C MET A 481 3.95 5.29 -22.87
N ARG A 482 4.51 6.42 -22.43
CA ARG A 482 4.77 7.59 -23.27
C ARG A 482 6.23 8.01 -23.24
N HIS A 483 6.62 8.83 -24.21
CA HIS A 483 7.98 9.38 -24.29
C HIS A 483 8.31 10.19 -23.04
N ALA A 484 9.52 9.95 -22.49
CA ALA A 484 10.02 10.61 -21.30
C ALA A 484 11.28 11.43 -21.59
N ASP A 485 11.25 12.72 -21.23
CA ASP A 485 12.43 13.60 -21.30
C ASP A 485 13.10 13.69 -19.92
N VAL A 486 13.77 12.60 -19.56
CA VAL A 486 14.38 12.40 -18.24
C VAL A 486 15.89 12.17 -18.33
N ALA A 487 16.58 12.32 -17.21
CA ALA A 487 18.00 12.04 -17.08
C ALA A 487 18.29 11.35 -15.73
N ARG A 488 19.33 10.51 -15.71
CA ARG A 488 19.88 9.96 -14.48
C ARG A 488 20.65 11.07 -13.74
N LEU A 489 20.33 11.25 -12.47
CA LEU A 489 20.99 12.14 -11.53
C LEU A 489 21.74 11.31 -10.49
N ASP A 490 23.06 11.31 -10.56
CA ASP A 490 23.93 10.63 -9.63
C ASP A 490 24.39 11.58 -8.51
N ILE A 491 24.33 11.12 -7.27
CA ILE A 491 24.88 11.85 -6.13
C ILE A 491 26.19 11.22 -5.73
N LEU A 492 27.26 12.06 -5.71
CA LEU A 492 28.59 11.64 -5.34
C LEU A 492 28.96 12.21 -3.97
N VAL A 493 29.59 11.38 -3.15
CA VAL A 493 30.16 11.78 -1.87
C VAL A 493 31.65 11.40 -1.90
N ALA A 494 32.51 12.42 -1.73
CA ALA A 494 33.97 12.25 -1.87
C ALA A 494 34.39 11.63 -3.22
N GLU A 495 33.73 12.04 -4.30
CA GLU A 495 34.00 11.61 -5.68
C GLU A 495 33.51 10.16 -6.01
N GLU A 496 32.89 9.46 -5.06
CA GLU A 496 32.27 8.15 -5.27
C GLU A 496 30.74 8.29 -5.43
N ILE A 497 30.17 7.64 -6.44
CA ILE A 497 28.71 7.59 -6.66
C ILE A 497 28.09 6.77 -5.54
N VAL A 498 27.01 7.29 -4.93
CA VAL A 498 26.19 6.58 -3.96
C VAL A 498 24.93 6.07 -4.67
N PRO A 499 24.87 4.80 -5.09
CA PRO A 499 23.78 4.27 -5.91
C PRO A 499 22.39 4.42 -5.26
N ALA A 500 22.34 4.35 -3.93
CA ALA A 500 21.10 4.52 -3.18
C ALA A 500 20.46 5.91 -3.33
N PHE A 501 21.24 6.94 -3.70
CA PHE A 501 20.76 8.30 -3.94
C PHE A 501 20.61 8.64 -5.42
N THR A 502 20.96 7.71 -6.31
CA THR A 502 20.74 7.87 -7.74
C THR A 502 19.23 7.87 -8.03
N LYS A 503 18.78 8.85 -8.82
CA LYS A 503 17.37 8.97 -9.22
C LYS A 503 17.23 9.37 -10.68
N VAL A 504 16.06 9.10 -11.26
CA VAL A 504 15.69 9.58 -12.60
C VAL A 504 14.81 10.81 -12.41
N VAL A 505 15.16 11.89 -13.09
CA VAL A 505 14.48 13.19 -12.94
C VAL A 505 14.19 13.79 -14.31
N SER A 506 13.14 14.62 -14.41
CA SER A 506 12.87 15.41 -15.60
C SER A 506 14.02 16.33 -15.93
N LYS A 507 14.42 16.42 -17.21
CA LYS A 507 15.48 17.34 -17.63
C LYS A 507 15.13 18.81 -17.39
N LYS A 508 13.84 19.16 -17.40
CA LYS A 508 13.36 20.50 -17.10
C LYS A 508 13.71 20.99 -15.70
N ARG A 509 13.77 20.05 -14.72
CA ARG A 509 14.03 20.35 -13.31
C ARG A 509 15.36 19.81 -12.80
N LEU A 510 16.22 19.38 -13.71
CA LEU A 510 17.49 18.74 -13.39
C LEU A 510 18.36 19.60 -12.44
N GLU A 511 18.42 20.91 -12.67
CA GLU A 511 19.22 21.83 -11.87
C GLU A 511 18.64 22.02 -10.47
N GLU A 512 17.33 22.19 -10.36
CA GLU A 512 16.61 22.31 -9.08
C GLU A 512 16.78 21.05 -8.23
N GLU A 513 16.54 19.88 -8.82
CA GLU A 513 16.65 18.60 -8.16
C GLU A 513 18.09 18.26 -7.73
N ALA A 514 19.07 18.63 -8.55
CA ALA A 514 20.49 18.49 -8.22
C ALA A 514 20.87 19.37 -7.03
N GLN A 515 20.45 20.64 -7.03
CA GLN A 515 20.71 21.56 -5.93
C GLN A 515 20.03 21.11 -4.64
N SER A 516 18.75 20.78 -4.70
CA SER A 516 17.96 20.29 -3.57
C SER A 516 18.58 19.04 -2.93
N SER A 517 18.97 18.06 -3.75
CA SER A 517 19.59 16.82 -3.26
C SER A 517 20.92 17.07 -2.56
N VAL A 518 21.77 17.91 -3.14
CA VAL A 518 23.07 18.29 -2.55
C VAL A 518 22.85 19.05 -1.23
N GLU A 519 21.89 19.97 -1.18
CA GLU A 519 21.58 20.73 0.03
C GLU A 519 21.01 19.85 1.14
N LYS A 520 20.08 18.96 0.81
CA LYS A 520 19.48 18.02 1.75
C LYS A 520 20.54 17.12 2.34
N LEU A 521 21.38 16.50 1.49
CA LEU A 521 22.47 15.63 1.97
C LEU A 521 23.50 16.40 2.79
N TYR A 522 23.84 17.63 2.40
CA TYR A 522 24.75 18.49 3.16
C TYR A 522 24.26 18.79 4.58
N LYS A 523 22.94 18.95 4.76
CA LYS A 523 22.33 19.23 6.08
C LYS A 523 22.33 18.01 6.99
N VAL A 524 22.11 16.80 6.42
CA VAL A 524 21.93 15.57 7.22
C VAL A 524 23.21 14.76 7.38
N LEU A 525 24.18 14.87 6.45
CA LEU A 525 25.41 14.08 6.50
C LEU A 525 26.33 14.60 7.62
N PRO A 526 26.74 13.77 8.59
CA PRO A 526 27.65 14.18 9.66
C PRO A 526 29.03 14.53 9.09
N ARG A 527 29.69 15.48 9.74
CA ARG A 527 31.05 15.87 9.34
C ARG A 527 32.01 14.70 9.46
N GLN A 528 32.75 14.47 8.40
CA GLN A 528 33.74 13.39 8.30
C GLN A 528 35.10 13.79 8.86
N MET A 529 36.00 12.85 9.05
CA MET A 529 37.38 13.10 9.51
C MET A 529 38.22 13.88 8.48
N PHE A 530 37.78 13.91 7.21
CA PHE A 530 38.40 14.63 6.10
C PHE A 530 37.37 15.51 5.37
N VAL A 531 37.82 16.40 4.52
CA VAL A 531 36.93 17.26 3.71
C VAL A 531 36.32 16.39 2.61
N ALA A 532 35.01 16.26 2.62
CA ALA A 532 34.25 15.54 1.61
C ALA A 532 33.47 16.52 0.72
N LYS A 533 33.49 16.28 -0.59
CA LYS A 533 32.61 17.00 -1.52
C LYS A 533 31.35 16.19 -1.72
N ILE A 534 30.20 16.85 -1.67
CA ILE A 534 28.90 16.32 -2.08
C ILE A 534 28.62 16.95 -3.44
N GLN A 535 28.38 16.12 -4.45
CA GLN A 535 28.20 16.59 -5.83
C GLN A 535 26.99 15.87 -6.44
N ALA A 536 26.29 16.57 -7.30
CA ALA A 536 25.25 16.00 -8.14
C ALA A 536 25.72 16.04 -9.61
N GLN A 537 25.71 14.90 -10.26
CA GLN A 537 26.17 14.72 -11.65
C GLN A 537 25.03 14.19 -12.51
N ALA A 538 24.87 14.79 -13.69
CA ALA A 538 23.96 14.29 -14.72
C ALA A 538 24.45 14.70 -16.10
N LEU A 539 24.07 13.96 -17.14
CA LEU A 539 24.43 14.23 -18.55
C LEU A 539 25.96 14.40 -18.72
N GLY A 540 26.77 13.66 -17.97
CA GLY A 540 28.23 13.73 -18.03
C GLY A 540 28.88 14.94 -17.35
N ARG A 541 28.13 15.81 -16.67
CA ARG A 541 28.65 17.01 -15.99
C ARG A 541 28.18 17.15 -14.56
N ILE A 542 28.96 17.83 -13.72
CA ILE A 542 28.57 18.19 -12.36
C ILE A 542 27.62 19.40 -12.45
N ILE A 543 26.41 19.24 -11.91
CA ILE A 543 25.35 20.28 -11.92
C ILE A 543 25.43 21.11 -10.64
N SER A 544 25.63 20.47 -9.47
CA SER A 544 25.69 21.14 -8.17
C SER A 544 26.77 20.53 -7.29
N SER A 545 27.38 21.32 -6.41
CA SER A 545 28.43 20.86 -5.51
C SER A 545 28.47 21.66 -4.22
N LYS A 546 28.58 20.96 -3.08
CA LYS A 546 28.88 21.56 -1.76
C LYS A 546 30.01 20.83 -1.07
N THR A 547 30.80 21.56 -0.29
CA THR A 547 31.95 21.02 0.44
C THR A 547 31.65 20.89 1.93
N LEU A 548 31.66 19.66 2.44
CA LEU A 548 31.50 19.36 3.86
C LEU A 548 32.85 19.47 4.55
N SER A 549 32.96 20.39 5.51
CA SER A 549 34.22 20.62 6.24
C SER A 549 34.54 19.45 7.18
N ALA A 550 35.84 19.09 7.27
CA ALA A 550 36.27 18.03 8.18
C ALA A 550 36.02 18.39 9.65
N LEU A 551 35.83 17.40 10.49
CA LEU A 551 35.86 17.53 11.94
C LEU A 551 37.19 18.18 12.37
N LYS A 552 37.10 19.27 13.12
CA LYS A 552 38.25 19.97 13.69
C LYS A 552 38.47 19.45 15.11
N LYS A 553 39.47 18.59 15.30
CA LYS A 553 39.98 18.30 16.65
C LYS A 553 41.09 19.25 16.94
N ASP A 554 40.99 20.03 18.00
CA ASP A 554 42.09 20.91 18.43
C ASP A 554 43.20 20.07 19.05
N VAL A 555 44.24 19.82 18.25
CA VAL A 555 45.43 19.05 18.66
C VAL A 555 46.43 19.89 19.44
N THR A 556 46.15 21.21 19.58
CA THR A 556 47.02 22.19 20.23
C THR A 556 46.44 22.75 21.53
N GLY A 557 45.18 22.44 21.89
CA GLY A 557 44.48 22.98 23.06
C GLY A 557 45.11 22.63 24.43
N HIS A 558 45.87 21.54 24.49
CA HIS A 558 46.60 21.14 25.70
C HIS A 558 47.99 21.73 25.79
N LEU A 559 48.43 22.54 24.82
CA LEU A 559 49.73 23.17 24.83
C LEU A 559 49.59 24.62 25.37
N TYR A 560 49.58 24.71 26.70
CA TYR A 560 49.55 26.00 27.37
C TYR A 560 50.94 26.70 27.26
N GLY A 561 50.98 27.89 26.68
CA GLY A 561 52.09 28.83 26.73
C GLY A 561 53.42 28.40 26.14
N GLY A 562 53.52 27.86 24.96
CA GLY A 562 54.81 27.43 24.47
C GLY A 562 54.93 27.32 22.97
N ASP A 563 56.05 27.00 22.58
CA ASP A 563 56.68 26.67 21.32
C ASP A 563 55.74 26.64 20.09
N ILE A 564 55.74 27.76 19.37
CA ILE A 564 55.02 27.95 18.10
C ILE A 564 55.40 26.82 17.10
N THR A 565 56.66 26.41 17.12
CA THR A 565 57.19 25.36 16.24
C THR A 565 56.55 24.00 16.49
N ARG A 566 56.30 23.65 17.76
CA ARG A 566 55.62 22.42 18.16
C ARG A 566 54.12 22.40 17.75
N LYS A 567 53.47 23.56 17.93
CA LYS A 567 52.08 23.74 17.44
C LYS A 567 52.00 23.61 15.92
N MET A 568 52.94 24.21 15.18
CA MET A 568 52.98 24.07 13.71
C MET A 568 53.23 22.61 13.27
N LYS A 569 54.18 21.91 13.87
CA LYS A 569 54.46 20.50 13.56
C LYS A 569 53.25 19.60 13.82
N LEU A 570 52.51 19.82 14.91
CA LEU A 570 51.29 19.04 15.19
C LEU A 570 50.19 19.34 14.18
N ARG A 571 49.99 20.60 13.78
CA ARG A 571 49.05 20.99 12.72
C ARG A 571 49.43 20.38 11.35
N GLU A 572 50.73 20.39 11.00
CA GLU A 572 51.22 19.75 9.77
C GLU A 572 51.00 18.22 9.79
N LYS A 573 51.28 17.56 10.93
CA LYS A 573 51.05 16.12 11.10
C LYS A 573 49.57 15.77 10.96
N GLN A 574 48.68 16.60 11.52
CA GLN A 574 47.24 16.50 11.36
C GLN A 574 46.82 16.67 9.90
N LYS A 575 47.38 17.67 9.19
CA LYS A 575 47.11 17.93 7.77
C LYS A 575 47.55 16.79 6.88
N LYS A 576 48.75 16.22 7.12
CA LYS A 576 49.25 15.03 6.40
C LYS A 576 48.41 13.79 6.71
N GLY A 577 47.99 13.60 7.97
CA GLY A 577 47.07 12.49 8.34
C GLY A 577 45.72 12.59 7.65
N LYS A 578 45.13 13.80 7.61
CA LYS A 578 43.88 14.03 6.90
C LYS A 578 43.99 13.81 5.38
N LYS A 579 45.11 14.14 4.77
CA LYS A 579 45.37 13.89 3.35
C LYS A 579 45.45 12.38 3.06
N LYS A 580 46.15 11.61 3.89
CA LYS A 580 46.19 10.15 3.78
C LYS A 580 44.82 9.48 4.01
N MET A 581 44.03 10.02 4.95
CA MET A 581 42.65 9.54 5.17
C MET A 581 41.76 9.82 3.96
N LYS A 582 41.92 10.97 3.29
CA LYS A 582 41.18 11.30 2.07
C LYS A 582 41.51 10.33 0.91
N GLU A 583 42.77 9.88 0.83
CA GLU A 583 43.22 8.95 -0.24
C GLU A 583 42.81 7.49 0.00
N ARG A 584 42.45 7.11 1.23
CA ARG A 584 42.16 5.72 1.64
C ARG A 584 40.82 5.52 2.34
N GLY A 585 40.17 6.58 2.79
CA GLY A 585 38.97 6.53 3.60
C GLY A 585 37.71 6.57 2.76
N LYS A 586 36.87 5.52 2.87
CA LYS A 586 35.48 5.58 2.41
C LYS A 586 34.67 6.46 3.36
N VAL A 587 33.73 7.22 2.82
CA VAL A 587 32.76 7.96 3.63
C VAL A 587 31.75 6.97 4.17
N ASN A 588 31.65 6.88 5.50
CA ASN A 588 30.59 6.10 6.13
C ASN A 588 29.32 6.94 6.18
N ILE A 589 28.28 6.49 5.50
CA ILE A 589 26.96 7.13 5.49
C ILE A 589 26.06 6.30 6.42
N PRO A 590 25.68 6.83 7.61
CA PRO A 590 24.76 6.13 8.51
C PRO A 590 23.42 5.85 7.88
N GLN A 591 22.76 4.78 8.30
CA GLN A 591 21.49 4.30 7.76
C GLN A 591 20.37 5.33 7.85
N ASP A 592 20.28 6.06 8.95
CA ASP A 592 19.26 7.10 9.16
C ASP A 592 19.30 8.20 8.08
N ILE A 593 20.44 8.37 7.40
CA ILE A 593 20.59 9.32 6.30
C ILE A 593 19.88 8.83 5.03
N PHE A 594 19.94 7.53 4.74
CA PHE A 594 19.22 6.97 3.60
C PHE A 594 17.72 7.22 3.75
N LEU A 595 17.16 6.95 4.93
CA LEU A 595 15.75 7.23 5.25
C LEU A 595 15.42 8.73 5.19
N LYS A 596 16.31 9.60 5.72
CA LYS A 596 16.12 11.04 5.66
C LYS A 596 16.18 11.59 4.23
N MET A 597 16.98 10.98 3.36
CA MET A 597 17.07 11.39 1.95
C MET A 597 15.85 10.97 1.14
N MET A 598 15.16 9.86 1.53
CA MET A 598 13.93 9.41 0.86
C MET A 598 12.69 10.23 1.24
N LYS A 599 12.60 10.70 2.49
CA LYS A 599 11.50 11.58 2.90
C LYS A 599 11.59 12.88 2.11
N SER A 600 10.52 13.19 1.37
CA SER A 600 10.39 14.43 0.55
C SER A 600 10.41 15.70 1.39
#